data_993e4ed98acd7f266c53fa3863f3165b
#
_entry.id   993e4ed98acd7f266c53fa3863f3165b
#
_cell.length_a   1.000
_cell.length_b   1.000
_cell.length_c   1.000
_cell.angle_alpha   90.00
_cell.angle_beta   90.00
_cell.angle_gamma   90.00
#
_symmetry.space_group_name_H-M   'P 1'
#
loop_
_entity.id
_entity.type
_entity.pdbx_description
1 polymer ?
#
loop_
_entity_poly.entity_id
_entity_poly.type
_entity_poly.pdbx_seq_one_letter_code
_entity_poly.pdbx_strand_id
1 'polypeptide(L)'
;MTVFIVQDHRRYNRDTGQYEAVHDLTPAEEYGPLKYLLSPTAAPWNPETVMPELWEGLRDFGDADHLLLTGNPILIGWVTAVAADTNEGRVNLLQWHGRERRYTPVSAQVFQVDPEEFQG
;
A
#
# COMPACT_ATOMS: atom_id res chain seq x y z
N MET A 1 -1.94 11.06 8.73
CA MET A 1 -0.81 10.12 8.87
C MET A 1 -1.33 8.71 9.01
N THR A 2 -1.27 7.96 7.93
CA THR A 2 -1.86 6.61 7.83
C THR A 2 -0.89 5.70 7.10
N VAL A 3 -0.82 4.43 7.52
CA VAL A 3 -0.11 3.38 6.78
C VAL A 3 -1.15 2.59 6.02
N PHE A 4 -1.14 2.73 4.69
CA PHE A 4 -2.05 1.98 3.81
C PHE A 4 -1.40 0.66 3.43
N ILE A 5 -2.06 -0.43 3.78
CA ILE A 5 -1.60 -1.78 3.47
C ILE A 5 -2.36 -2.26 2.24
N VAL A 6 -1.63 -2.69 1.22
CA VAL A 6 -2.24 -3.05 -0.07
C VAL A 6 -3.29 -4.14 0.10
N GLN A 7 -2.90 -5.25 0.69
CA GLN A 7 -3.78 -6.40 0.86
C GLN A 7 -3.42 -7.14 2.12
N ASP A 8 -4.44 -7.60 2.84
CA ASP A 8 -4.26 -8.46 4.00
C ASP A 8 -3.84 -9.85 3.51
N HIS A 9 -2.54 -10.13 3.59
CA HIS A 9 -1.96 -11.37 3.09
C HIS A 9 -2.07 -12.46 4.14
N ARG A 10 -2.91 -13.48 3.86
CA ARG A 10 -3.16 -14.60 4.78
C ARG A 10 -2.85 -15.92 4.14
N ARG A 11 -2.41 -16.87 4.97
CA ARG A 11 -2.14 -18.25 4.55
C ARG A 11 -3.02 -19.19 5.36
N TYR A 12 -3.56 -20.22 4.66
CA TYR A 12 -4.34 -21.26 5.33
C TYR A 12 -3.42 -22.19 6.12
N ASN A 13 -3.72 -22.34 7.41
CA ASN A 13 -3.01 -23.28 8.28
C ASN A 13 -3.83 -24.56 8.39
N ARG A 14 -3.29 -25.67 7.84
CA ARG A 14 -3.98 -26.96 7.84
C ARG A 14 -4.13 -27.56 9.24
N ASP A 15 -3.21 -27.22 10.16
CA ASP A 15 -3.23 -27.75 11.51
C ASP A 15 -4.34 -27.13 12.34
N THR A 16 -4.63 -25.85 12.15
CA THR A 16 -5.67 -25.13 12.90
C THR A 16 -6.98 -25.00 12.15
N GLY A 17 -6.96 -25.20 10.83
CA GLY A 17 -8.12 -24.99 9.97
C GLY A 17 -8.47 -23.53 9.78
N GLN A 18 -7.58 -22.59 10.07
CA GLN A 18 -7.82 -21.17 10.04
C GLN A 18 -6.83 -20.45 9.13
N TYR A 19 -7.24 -19.29 8.63
CA TYR A 19 -6.34 -18.38 7.91
C TYR A 19 -5.57 -17.54 8.92
N GLU A 20 -4.27 -17.44 8.73
CA GLU A 20 -3.37 -16.69 9.60
C GLU A 20 -2.63 -15.62 8.81
N ALA A 21 -2.33 -14.49 9.47
CA ALA A 21 -1.54 -13.44 8.85
C ALA A 21 -0.14 -13.98 8.52
N VAL A 22 0.33 -13.72 7.29
CA VAL A 22 1.66 -14.14 6.84
C VAL A 22 2.74 -13.30 7.52
N HIS A 23 2.44 -12.03 7.80
CA HIS A 23 3.38 -11.07 8.39
C HIS A 23 2.76 -10.39 9.59
N ASP A 24 3.56 -10.12 10.60
CA ASP A 24 3.19 -9.21 11.68
C ASP A 24 3.53 -7.79 11.24
N LEU A 25 2.51 -6.98 11.01
CA LEU A 25 2.67 -5.61 10.53
C LEU A 25 2.67 -4.57 11.65
N THR A 26 2.56 -5.02 12.90
CA THR A 26 2.53 -4.13 14.06
C THR A 26 3.69 -3.11 14.09
N PRO A 27 4.94 -3.48 13.72
CA PRO A 27 6.03 -2.49 13.70
C PRO A 27 5.79 -1.30 12.77
N ALA A 28 4.90 -1.41 11.79
CA ALA A 28 4.57 -0.30 10.91
C ALA A 28 3.71 0.76 11.58
N GLU A 29 3.10 0.46 12.73
CA GLU A 29 2.27 1.42 13.48
C GLU A 29 3.06 2.63 13.97
N GLU A 30 4.39 2.52 14.01
CA GLU A 30 5.29 3.65 14.27
C GLU A 30 5.02 4.82 13.33
N TYR A 31 4.54 4.54 12.10
CA TYR A 31 4.29 5.54 11.06
C TYR A 31 2.82 5.96 10.95
N GLY A 32 1.97 5.43 11.78
CA GLY A 32 0.56 5.78 11.83
C GLY A 32 -0.35 4.57 11.91
N PRO A 33 -1.67 4.79 12.07
CA PRO A 33 -2.62 3.70 12.11
C PRO A 33 -2.62 2.92 10.79
N LEU A 34 -2.81 1.61 10.89
CA LEU A 34 -2.82 0.71 9.74
C LEU A 34 -4.22 0.67 9.12
N LYS A 35 -4.30 0.79 7.80
CA LYS A 35 -5.54 0.69 7.06
C LYS A 35 -5.36 -0.22 5.87
N TYR A 36 -6.13 -1.30 5.80
CA TYR A 36 -6.12 -2.23 4.68
C TYR A 36 -6.95 -1.67 3.53
N LEU A 37 -6.37 -1.65 2.33
CA LEU A 37 -7.07 -1.19 1.13
C LEU A 37 -7.92 -2.28 0.51
N LEU A 38 -7.41 -3.50 0.45
CA LEU A 38 -8.06 -4.62 -0.21
C LEU A 38 -8.16 -5.84 0.72
N SER A 39 -9.23 -6.61 0.53
CA SER A 39 -9.42 -7.84 1.28
C SER A 39 -8.43 -8.92 0.87
N PRO A 40 -8.26 -9.99 1.69
CA PRO A 40 -7.40 -11.12 1.31
C PRO A 40 -7.84 -11.82 0.03
N THR A 41 -9.11 -11.66 -0.37
CA THR A 41 -9.70 -12.31 -1.54
C THR A 41 -9.80 -11.40 -2.76
N ALA A 42 -9.27 -10.17 -2.69
CA ALA A 42 -9.28 -9.27 -3.84
C ALA A 42 -8.58 -9.91 -5.03
N ALA A 43 -9.24 -9.86 -6.20
CA ALA A 43 -8.81 -10.57 -7.38
C ALA A 43 -8.04 -9.68 -8.35
N PRO A 44 -6.76 -9.98 -8.63
CA PRO A 44 -5.96 -9.17 -9.55
C PRO A 44 -6.42 -9.25 -11.00
N TRP A 45 -7.25 -10.24 -11.34
CA TRP A 45 -7.81 -10.37 -12.70
C TRP A 45 -9.13 -9.61 -12.88
N ASN A 46 -9.55 -8.83 -11.88
CA ASN A 46 -10.81 -8.10 -11.93
C ASN A 46 -10.62 -6.62 -11.64
N PRO A 47 -9.93 -5.88 -12.55
CA PRO A 47 -9.66 -4.45 -12.31
C PRO A 47 -10.92 -3.60 -12.19
N GLU A 48 -12.01 -4.02 -12.85
CA GLU A 48 -13.26 -3.27 -12.81
C GLU A 48 -13.84 -3.15 -11.40
N THR A 49 -13.59 -4.15 -10.54
CA THR A 49 -14.01 -4.13 -9.15
C THR A 49 -12.97 -3.48 -8.26
N VAL A 50 -11.69 -3.79 -8.50
CA VAL A 50 -10.59 -3.34 -7.61
C VAL A 50 -10.28 -1.86 -7.76
N MET A 51 -10.22 -1.35 -9.00
CA MET A 51 -9.79 0.03 -9.23
C MET A 51 -10.66 1.07 -8.53
N PRO A 52 -12.01 0.98 -8.56
CA PRO A 52 -12.83 1.94 -7.81
C PRO A 52 -12.58 1.93 -6.31
N GLU A 53 -12.30 0.76 -5.72
CA GLU A 53 -11.97 0.67 -4.30
C GLU A 53 -10.65 1.39 -3.99
N LEU A 54 -9.68 1.29 -4.89
CA LEU A 54 -8.39 1.95 -4.72
C LEU A 54 -8.51 3.47 -4.87
N TRP A 55 -9.27 3.94 -5.86
CA TRP A 55 -9.49 5.37 -6.05
C TRP A 55 -10.16 5.99 -4.82
N GLU A 56 -11.14 5.31 -4.26
CA GLU A 56 -11.81 5.79 -3.05
C GLU A 56 -10.89 5.72 -1.83
N GLY A 57 -10.22 4.58 -1.65
CA GLY A 57 -9.37 4.35 -0.48
C GLY A 57 -8.15 5.26 -0.39
N LEU A 58 -7.62 5.67 -1.54
CA LEU A 58 -6.40 6.48 -1.64
C LEU A 58 -6.67 7.94 -2.00
N ARG A 59 -7.92 8.37 -2.07
CA ARG A 59 -8.23 9.73 -2.55
C ARG A 59 -7.59 10.85 -1.74
N ASP A 60 -7.31 10.61 -0.46
CA ASP A 60 -6.68 11.59 0.42
C ASP A 60 -5.20 11.28 0.70
N PHE A 61 -4.60 10.36 -0.07
CA PHE A 61 -3.20 9.99 0.10
C PHE A 61 -2.30 11.20 -0.12
N GLY A 62 -1.39 11.44 0.83
CA GLY A 62 -0.47 12.57 0.80
C GLY A 62 0.89 12.26 1.40
N ASP A 63 1.73 13.29 1.55
CA ASP A 63 3.12 13.15 1.98
C ASP A 63 3.27 12.60 3.41
N ALA A 64 2.24 12.70 4.25
CA ALA A 64 2.29 12.16 5.60
C ALA A 64 1.90 10.68 5.68
N ASP A 65 1.46 10.11 4.56
CA ASP A 65 0.98 8.73 4.49
C ASP A 65 2.03 7.82 3.87
N HIS A 66 1.95 6.53 4.20
CA HIS A 66 2.89 5.52 3.73
C HIS A 66 2.15 4.33 3.14
N LEU A 67 2.79 3.65 2.19
CA LEU A 67 2.30 2.40 1.62
C LEU A 67 3.13 1.23 2.13
N LEU A 68 2.46 0.18 2.56
CA LEU A 68 3.10 -1.08 2.93
C LEU A 68 2.69 -2.13 1.89
N LEU A 69 3.69 -2.59 1.13
CA LEU A 69 3.46 -3.38 -0.07
C LEU A 69 3.40 -4.88 0.23
N THR A 70 2.22 -5.34 0.64
CA THR A 70 1.96 -6.76 0.89
C THR A 70 0.86 -7.27 -0.03
N GLY A 71 0.91 -8.56 -0.36
CA GLY A 71 -0.11 -9.20 -1.16
C GLY A 71 0.34 -9.50 -2.59
N ASN A 72 -0.63 -9.55 -3.51
CA ASN A 72 -0.37 -9.88 -4.90
C ASN A 72 0.40 -8.77 -5.62
N PRO A 73 1.46 -9.09 -6.40
CA PRO A 73 2.26 -8.07 -7.08
C PRO A 73 1.47 -7.16 -8.04
N ILE A 74 0.44 -7.69 -8.70
CA ILE A 74 -0.40 -6.87 -9.60
C ILE A 74 -1.15 -5.81 -8.79
N LEU A 75 -1.73 -6.21 -7.67
CA LEU A 75 -2.44 -5.28 -6.78
C LEU A 75 -1.48 -4.24 -6.20
N ILE A 76 -0.28 -4.64 -5.82
CA ILE A 76 0.76 -3.73 -5.35
C ILE A 76 1.07 -2.67 -6.42
N GLY A 77 1.23 -3.10 -7.68
CA GLY A 77 1.47 -2.17 -8.79
C GLY A 77 0.34 -1.15 -8.95
N TRP A 78 -0.90 -1.61 -8.92
CA TRP A 78 -2.06 -0.71 -9.06
C TRP A 78 -2.15 0.29 -7.90
N VAL A 79 -1.93 -0.17 -6.67
CA VAL A 79 -1.97 0.70 -5.49
C VAL A 79 -0.90 1.79 -5.59
N THR A 80 0.32 1.40 -5.96
CA THR A 80 1.42 2.37 -6.09
C THR A 80 1.12 3.40 -7.16
N ALA A 81 0.56 2.98 -8.29
CA ALA A 81 0.19 3.88 -9.38
C ALA A 81 -0.90 4.87 -8.95
N VAL A 82 -1.95 4.39 -8.27
CA VAL A 82 -3.04 5.25 -7.81
C VAL A 82 -2.56 6.24 -6.76
N ALA A 83 -1.76 5.79 -5.78
CA ALA A 83 -1.22 6.66 -4.76
C ALA A 83 -0.33 7.75 -5.37
N ALA A 84 0.52 7.38 -6.33
CA ALA A 84 1.38 8.33 -7.03
C ALA A 84 0.56 9.36 -7.80
N ASP A 85 -0.47 8.92 -8.51
CA ASP A 85 -1.36 9.83 -9.26
C ASP A 85 -2.04 10.82 -8.31
N THR A 86 -2.49 10.36 -7.16
CA THR A 86 -3.15 11.20 -6.17
C THR A 86 -2.21 12.24 -5.56
N ASN A 87 -0.92 11.90 -5.40
CA ASN A 87 0.06 12.74 -4.71
C ASN A 87 1.14 13.31 -5.63
N GLU A 88 0.76 13.65 -6.85
CA GLU A 88 1.66 14.33 -7.82
C GLU A 88 2.94 13.55 -8.10
N GLY A 89 2.84 12.24 -8.15
CA GLY A 89 3.95 11.34 -8.47
C GLY A 89 4.82 10.95 -7.29
N ARG A 90 4.52 11.45 -6.08
CA ARG A 90 5.32 11.12 -4.89
C ARG A 90 4.67 10.00 -4.09
N VAL A 91 5.48 9.04 -3.68
CA VAL A 91 5.05 7.96 -2.79
C VAL A 91 6.06 7.78 -1.67
N ASN A 92 5.55 7.40 -0.50
CA ASN A 92 6.35 6.97 0.64
C ASN A 92 6.07 5.50 0.88
N LEU A 93 7.10 4.68 0.76
CA LEU A 93 6.99 3.24 0.95
C LEU A 93 7.67 2.85 2.25
N LEU A 94 7.26 1.74 2.84
CA LEU A 94 7.91 1.21 4.03
C LEU A 94 8.69 -0.04 3.65
N GLN A 95 9.98 -0.05 4.00
CA GLN A 95 10.86 -1.18 3.77
C GLN A 95 11.17 -1.89 5.09
N TRP A 96 10.98 -3.22 5.12
CA TRP A 96 11.28 -4.03 6.28
C TRP A 96 12.78 -4.30 6.40
N HIS A 97 13.31 -4.11 7.61
CA HIS A 97 14.69 -4.45 7.96
C HIS A 97 14.67 -5.56 9.00
N GLY A 98 14.93 -6.80 8.55
CA GLY A 98 14.79 -7.98 9.40
C GLY A 98 15.71 -8.01 10.61
N ARG A 99 16.92 -7.48 10.49
CA ARG A 99 17.87 -7.43 11.61
C ARG A 99 17.41 -6.50 12.72
N GLU A 100 16.85 -5.36 12.34
CA GLU A 100 16.40 -4.33 13.27
C GLU A 100 14.96 -4.52 13.70
N ARG A 101 14.24 -5.41 13.01
CA ARG A 101 12.82 -5.69 13.20
C ARG A 101 11.98 -4.42 13.17
N ARG A 102 12.25 -3.58 12.17
CA ARG A 102 11.53 -2.34 11.97
C ARG A 102 11.38 -2.02 10.49
N TYR A 103 10.44 -1.14 10.20
CA TYR A 103 10.29 -0.56 8.87
C TYR A 103 11.02 0.77 8.80
N THR A 104 11.53 1.11 7.62
CA THR A 104 12.09 2.43 7.34
C THR A 104 11.40 3.02 6.11
N PRO A 105 11.18 4.34 6.07
CA PRO A 105 10.53 4.96 4.92
C PRO A 105 11.50 5.12 3.75
N VAL A 106 10.98 4.88 2.55
CA VAL A 106 11.67 5.16 1.29
C VAL A 106 10.72 6.01 0.45
N SER A 107 11.13 7.25 0.20
CA SER A 107 10.31 8.20 -0.56
C SER A 107 10.86 8.37 -1.97
N ALA A 108 9.98 8.44 -2.95
CA ALA A 108 10.38 8.59 -4.34
C ALA A 108 9.38 9.41 -5.13
N GLN A 109 9.90 10.15 -6.11
CA GLN A 109 9.13 10.76 -7.18
C GLN A 109 9.08 9.74 -8.32
N VAL A 110 7.99 8.97 -8.43
CA VAL A 110 7.94 7.81 -9.36
C VAL A 110 7.53 8.18 -10.77
N PHE A 111 6.97 9.39 -10.99
CA PHE A 111 6.84 9.93 -12.34
C PHE A 111 7.13 11.43 -12.31
N GLN A 112 7.61 11.92 -13.45
CA GLN A 112 7.93 13.34 -13.58
C GLN A 112 6.66 14.13 -13.83
N VAL A 113 6.59 15.29 -13.19
CA VAL A 113 5.51 16.24 -13.41
C VAL A 113 6.07 17.38 -14.26
N ASP A 114 5.37 17.74 -15.33
CA ASP A 114 5.79 18.83 -16.19
C ASP A 114 5.67 20.14 -15.41
N PRO A 115 6.79 20.90 -15.23
CA PRO A 115 6.73 22.16 -14.51
C PRO A 115 5.75 23.16 -15.11
N GLU A 116 5.50 23.09 -16.41
CA GLU A 116 4.57 23.98 -17.09
C GLU A 116 3.12 23.74 -16.68
N GLU A 117 2.78 22.52 -16.23
CA GLU A 117 1.44 22.20 -15.75
C GLU A 117 1.07 22.93 -14.46
N PHE A 118 2.08 23.39 -13.72
CA PHE A 118 1.86 24.11 -12.46
C PHE A 118 1.82 25.61 -12.62
N GLN A 119 2.06 26.12 -13.81
CA GLN A 119 2.10 27.56 -14.08
C GLN A 119 0.79 28.10 -14.64
N GLY A 120 -0.21 27.26 -14.66
CA GLY A 120 -1.53 27.58 -15.21
C GLY A 120 -2.34 28.58 -14.42
#